data_1dcd6c0354f04ad2326c035f8fb6c05c
#
_entry.id   1dcd6c0354f04ad2326c035f8fb6c05c
#
_cell.length_a   1.000
_cell.length_b   1.000
_cell.length_c   1.000
_cell.angle_alpha   90.00
_cell.angle_beta   90.00
_cell.angle_gamma   90.00
#
_symmetry.space_group_name_H-M   'P 1'
#
loop_
_entity.id
_entity.type
_entity.pdbx_description
1 polymer ?
#
loop_
_entity_poly.entity_id
_entity_poly.type
_entity_poly.pdbx_seq_one_letter_code
_entity_poly.pdbx_strand_id
1 'polypeptide(L)'
;LYLALFISGCVTVPRQPIVQPYGIYHIVERGQTLYRIAKTYNMDVSEIMRVNRIADPTQIDIGQRLFIPGVRSPLPVETYKPVSRDAVKKLVGQKYRVSHWRYITLHHSATLEGNAECFDRNHRGRRMGGLFYHFVIGNGTLSGDGEIEVGWRWRKQEEANRPADIQICLVGNFNKETVSSAQFDALVKLISVLREQYNVPMRNIRKHKDIEGKITECPGANFSFDRLIAELRKS
;
A
#
# COMPACT_ATOMS: atom_id res chain seq x y z
N LEU A 1 54.65 -21.06 -63.70
CA LEU A 1 53.63 -21.64 -62.83
C LEU A 1 53.72 -20.95 -61.44
N TYR A 2 52.84 -19.96 -61.19
CA TYR A 2 52.75 -19.30 -59.85
C TYR A 2 51.63 -19.97 -59.06
N LEU A 3 51.98 -20.53 -57.91
CA LEU A 3 51.12 -21.15 -56.99
C LEU A 3 50.69 -20.07 -55.94
N ALA A 4 49.45 -19.61 -55.99
CA ALA A 4 48.93 -18.66 -55.04
C ALA A 4 48.45 -19.44 -53.74
N LEU A 5 49.14 -19.25 -52.63
CA LEU A 5 48.67 -19.73 -51.33
C LEU A 5 47.56 -18.80 -50.82
N PHE A 6 46.32 -19.31 -50.71
CA PHE A 6 45.23 -18.67 -49.99
C PHE A 6 45.40 -18.95 -48.48
N ILE A 7 45.84 -17.96 -47.71
CA ILE A 7 45.80 -18.02 -46.26
C ILE A 7 44.39 -17.66 -45.82
N SER A 8 43.61 -18.67 -45.45
CA SER A 8 42.27 -18.45 -44.83
C SER A 8 42.45 -17.97 -43.39
N GLY A 9 42.45 -16.66 -43.21
CA GLY A 9 42.48 -16.08 -41.87
C GLY A 9 41.13 -16.25 -41.19
N CYS A 10 41.04 -17.07 -40.13
CA CYS A 10 39.90 -17.07 -39.23
C CYS A 10 39.81 -15.72 -38.52
N VAL A 11 38.87 -14.89 -38.93
CA VAL A 11 38.49 -13.69 -38.20
C VAL A 11 37.71 -14.12 -36.96
N THR A 12 38.38 -14.15 -35.79
CA THR A 12 37.71 -14.30 -34.52
C THR A 12 36.93 -13.03 -34.20
N VAL A 13 35.61 -13.04 -34.39
CA VAL A 13 34.73 -11.97 -33.94
C VAL A 13 34.80 -11.96 -32.42
N PRO A 14 35.20 -10.84 -31.77
CA PRO A 14 35.22 -10.77 -30.33
C PRO A 14 33.79 -10.99 -29.80
N ARG A 15 33.59 -12.03 -28.96
CA ARG A 15 32.32 -12.22 -28.26
C ARG A 15 32.10 -10.99 -27.40
N GLN A 16 31.08 -10.22 -27.73
CA GLN A 16 30.57 -9.17 -26.85
C GLN A 16 30.29 -9.79 -25.45
N PRO A 17 30.73 -9.14 -24.36
CA PRO A 17 30.41 -9.62 -23.05
C PRO A 17 28.88 -9.71 -22.91
N ILE A 18 28.37 -10.87 -22.53
CA ILE A 18 26.95 -11.06 -22.22
C ILE A 18 26.69 -10.23 -20.97
N VAL A 19 26.27 -8.98 -21.16
CA VAL A 19 25.79 -8.17 -20.06
C VAL A 19 24.50 -8.85 -19.57
N GLN A 20 24.59 -9.55 -18.45
CA GLN A 20 23.40 -10.08 -17.79
C GLN A 20 22.44 -8.91 -17.56
N PRO A 21 21.22 -8.95 -18.07
CA PRO A 21 20.28 -7.86 -17.84
C PRO A 21 20.07 -7.71 -16.34
N TYR A 22 20.43 -6.55 -15.79
CA TYR A 22 20.13 -6.26 -14.41
C TYR A 22 18.60 -6.14 -14.27
N GLY A 23 18.08 -6.60 -13.14
CA GLY A 23 16.65 -6.63 -12.89
C GLY A 23 16.35 -7.31 -11.55
N ILE A 24 15.09 -7.33 -11.21
CA ILE A 24 14.59 -8.04 -10.03
C ILE A 24 13.66 -9.17 -10.44
N TYR A 25 13.33 -10.03 -9.48
CA TYR A 25 12.28 -11.02 -9.65
C TYR A 25 11.04 -10.62 -8.86
N HIS A 26 9.90 -10.59 -9.52
CA HIS A 26 8.58 -10.42 -8.93
C HIS A 26 7.89 -11.78 -8.81
N ILE A 27 7.25 -12.05 -7.68
CA ILE A 27 6.42 -13.24 -7.49
C ILE A 27 4.97 -12.82 -7.66
N VAL A 28 4.28 -13.44 -8.62
CA VAL A 28 2.87 -13.13 -8.90
C VAL A 28 2.00 -13.50 -7.70
N GLU A 29 1.31 -12.53 -7.19
CA GLU A 29 0.37 -12.69 -6.08
C GLU A 29 -1.07 -12.86 -6.59
N ARG A 30 -1.93 -13.38 -5.71
CA ARG A 30 -3.34 -13.59 -6.04
C ARG A 30 -4.03 -12.28 -6.45
N GLY A 31 -4.64 -12.29 -7.64
CA GLY A 31 -5.36 -11.14 -8.19
C GLY A 31 -4.50 -10.12 -8.95
N GLN A 32 -3.19 -10.37 -9.07
CA GLN A 32 -2.34 -9.59 -9.96
C GLN A 32 -2.54 -10.01 -11.43
N THR A 33 -2.36 -9.06 -12.32
CA THR A 33 -2.28 -9.27 -13.78
C THR A 33 -0.96 -8.73 -14.28
N LEU A 34 -0.49 -9.24 -15.41
CA LEU A 34 0.77 -8.78 -16.01
C LEU A 34 0.74 -7.26 -16.28
N TYR A 35 -0.42 -6.71 -16.66
CA TYR A 35 -0.62 -5.28 -16.83
C TYR A 35 -0.40 -4.48 -15.54
N ARG A 36 -0.93 -4.97 -14.41
CA ARG A 36 -0.75 -4.31 -13.11
C ARG A 36 0.70 -4.38 -12.63
N ILE A 37 1.34 -5.53 -12.84
CA ILE A 37 2.76 -5.71 -12.51
C ILE A 37 3.60 -4.75 -13.35
N ALA A 38 3.37 -4.66 -14.65
CA ALA A 38 4.05 -3.73 -15.53
C ALA A 38 3.88 -2.27 -15.08
N LYS A 39 2.66 -1.88 -14.73
CA LYS A 39 2.36 -0.54 -14.21
C LYS A 39 3.07 -0.26 -12.88
N THR A 40 3.17 -1.24 -11.98
CA THR A 40 3.89 -1.12 -10.70
C THR A 40 5.36 -0.77 -10.91
N TYR A 41 5.98 -1.35 -11.96
CA TYR A 41 7.39 -1.12 -12.28
C TYR A 41 7.60 -0.05 -13.36
N ASN A 42 6.55 0.67 -13.76
CA ASN A 42 6.56 1.66 -14.83
C ASN A 42 7.19 1.12 -16.13
N MET A 43 6.76 -0.08 -16.54
CA MET A 43 7.26 -0.83 -17.68
C MET A 43 6.15 -1.13 -18.68
N ASP A 44 6.57 -1.40 -19.91
CA ASP A 44 5.67 -1.95 -20.91
C ASP A 44 5.41 -3.44 -20.65
N VAL A 45 4.14 -3.85 -20.78
CA VAL A 45 3.73 -5.26 -20.64
C VAL A 45 4.50 -6.15 -21.61
N SER A 46 4.69 -5.68 -22.84
CA SER A 46 5.38 -6.43 -23.90
C SER A 46 6.84 -6.72 -23.54
N GLU A 47 7.49 -5.84 -22.80
CA GLU A 47 8.87 -6.03 -22.37
C GLU A 47 8.96 -7.14 -21.29
N ILE A 48 8.04 -7.13 -20.32
CA ILE A 48 7.96 -8.21 -19.31
C ILE A 48 7.65 -9.54 -20.00
N MET A 49 6.70 -9.55 -20.92
CA MET A 49 6.36 -10.74 -21.71
C MET A 49 7.58 -11.30 -22.44
N ARG A 50 8.30 -10.45 -23.15
CA ARG A 50 9.48 -10.82 -23.94
C ARG A 50 10.57 -11.49 -23.12
N VAL A 51 10.94 -10.88 -21.98
CA VAL A 51 12.04 -11.40 -21.14
C VAL A 51 11.66 -12.65 -20.37
N ASN A 52 10.36 -12.83 -20.06
CA ASN A 52 9.83 -13.99 -19.35
C ASN A 52 9.27 -15.07 -20.29
N ARG A 53 9.34 -14.86 -21.62
CA ARG A 53 8.82 -15.78 -22.64
C ARG A 53 7.32 -16.07 -22.46
N ILE A 54 6.56 -15.06 -22.09
CA ILE A 54 5.10 -15.14 -21.93
C ILE A 54 4.46 -14.83 -23.27
N ALA A 55 3.69 -15.77 -23.81
CA ALA A 55 3.00 -15.60 -25.08
C ALA A 55 1.66 -14.86 -24.92
N ASP A 56 0.96 -15.07 -23.82
CA ASP A 56 -0.34 -14.50 -23.53
C ASP A 56 -0.29 -13.78 -22.17
N PRO A 57 -0.51 -12.44 -22.12
CA PRO A 57 -0.43 -11.65 -20.90
C PRO A 57 -1.50 -12.01 -19.85
N THR A 58 -2.52 -12.78 -20.25
CA THR A 58 -3.58 -13.24 -19.36
C THR A 58 -3.24 -14.55 -18.64
N GLN A 59 -2.20 -15.26 -19.11
CA GLN A 59 -1.77 -16.55 -18.58
C GLN A 59 -0.53 -16.39 -17.70
N ILE A 60 -0.74 -15.90 -16.50
CA ILE A 60 0.27 -15.91 -15.43
C ILE A 60 -0.32 -16.59 -14.20
N ASP A 61 0.49 -17.40 -13.52
CA ASP A 61 0.09 -18.18 -12.37
C ASP A 61 0.47 -17.52 -11.05
N ILE A 62 -0.35 -17.72 -10.03
CA ILE A 62 0.00 -17.30 -8.66
C ILE A 62 1.26 -18.07 -8.22
N GLY A 63 2.24 -17.34 -7.69
CA GLY A 63 3.55 -17.87 -7.33
C GLY A 63 4.54 -17.90 -8.50
N GLN A 64 4.12 -17.60 -9.73
CA GLN A 64 5.03 -17.49 -10.87
C GLN A 64 6.07 -16.41 -10.61
N ARG A 65 7.33 -16.74 -10.93
CA ARG A 65 8.46 -15.81 -10.78
C ARG A 65 8.72 -15.10 -12.11
N LEU A 66 8.51 -13.80 -12.14
CA LEU A 66 8.72 -12.95 -13.32
C LEU A 66 9.99 -12.12 -13.15
N PHE A 67 10.86 -12.15 -14.16
CA PHE A 67 11.99 -11.25 -14.22
C PHE A 67 11.55 -9.88 -14.74
N ILE A 68 11.87 -8.82 -14.01
CA ILE A 68 11.56 -7.42 -14.32
C ILE A 68 12.88 -6.74 -14.67
N PRO A 69 13.19 -6.54 -15.97
CA PRO A 69 14.46 -5.99 -16.41
C PRO A 69 14.53 -4.48 -16.14
N GLY A 70 15.76 -3.95 -16.06
CA GLY A 70 15.97 -2.50 -15.91
C GLY A 70 15.59 -1.93 -14.55
N VAL A 71 14.92 -2.71 -13.72
CA VAL A 71 14.64 -2.34 -12.34
C VAL A 71 15.87 -2.71 -11.50
N ARG A 72 16.50 -1.74 -10.91
CA ARG A 72 17.45 -2.05 -9.82
C ARG A 72 16.61 -2.65 -8.72
N SER A 73 17.12 -3.72 -8.10
CA SER A 73 16.55 -4.18 -6.82
C SER A 73 16.24 -2.94 -6.00
N PRO A 74 14.99 -2.71 -5.57
CA PRO A 74 14.69 -1.51 -4.83
C PRO A 74 15.83 -1.34 -3.85
N LEU A 75 16.47 -0.15 -3.88
CA LEU A 75 17.52 0.24 -2.94
C LEU A 75 17.22 -0.45 -1.63
N PRO A 76 18.18 -1.15 -1.00
CA PRO A 76 17.94 -2.13 0.06
C PRO A 76 16.73 -1.69 0.82
N VAL A 77 15.67 -2.47 0.78
CA VAL A 77 14.31 -2.13 1.25
C VAL A 77 14.55 -1.19 2.41
N GLU A 78 14.24 0.12 2.23
CA GLU A 78 14.52 1.05 3.33
C GLU A 78 13.86 0.37 4.48
N THR A 79 14.70 -0.23 5.33
CA THR A 79 14.22 -1.19 6.33
C THR A 79 13.14 -0.46 7.04
N TYR A 80 11.89 -0.84 6.79
CA TYR A 80 10.71 -0.18 7.29
C TYR A 80 11.06 0.42 8.65
N LYS A 81 11.22 1.73 8.71
CA LYS A 81 11.46 2.43 9.97
C LYS A 81 10.08 2.65 10.57
N PRO A 82 9.74 1.89 11.62
CA PRO A 82 8.45 2.05 12.27
C PRO A 82 8.23 3.52 12.59
N VAL A 83 7.11 4.08 12.16
CA VAL A 83 6.76 5.46 12.52
C VAL A 83 6.88 5.60 14.04
N SER A 84 7.63 6.59 14.52
CA SER A 84 7.79 6.76 15.96
C SER A 84 6.49 7.27 16.60
N ARG A 85 6.28 6.95 17.89
CA ARG A 85 5.12 7.45 18.64
C ARG A 85 5.10 8.98 18.68
N ASP A 86 6.25 9.63 18.80
CA ASP A 86 6.36 11.08 18.80
C ASP A 86 6.03 11.71 17.44
N ALA A 87 6.43 11.06 16.34
CA ALA A 87 6.00 11.46 15.01
C ALA A 87 4.47 11.39 14.86
N VAL A 88 3.85 10.31 15.37
CA VAL A 88 2.39 10.19 15.37
C VAL A 88 1.73 11.26 16.25
N LYS A 89 2.25 11.53 17.46
CA LYS A 89 1.76 12.62 18.31
C LYS A 89 1.83 13.98 17.60
N LYS A 90 2.91 14.22 16.86
CA LYS A 90 3.05 15.44 16.05
C LYS A 90 2.03 15.53 14.92
N LEU A 91 1.74 14.42 14.24
CA LEU A 91 0.71 14.34 13.19
C LEU A 91 -0.71 14.54 13.74
N VAL A 92 -1.02 13.92 14.86
CA VAL A 92 -2.32 14.07 15.55
C VAL A 92 -2.50 15.50 16.07
N GLY A 93 -1.41 16.15 16.47
CA GLY A 93 -1.40 17.52 16.98
C GLY A 93 -1.86 17.61 18.45
N GLN A 94 -2.04 18.85 18.92
CA GLN A 94 -2.48 19.11 20.29
C GLN A 94 -3.95 18.73 20.48
N LYS A 95 -4.30 18.34 21.71
CA LYS A 95 -5.69 18.08 22.09
C LYS A 95 -6.48 19.40 21.99
N TYR A 96 -7.54 19.38 21.20
CA TYR A 96 -8.46 20.50 21.12
C TYR A 96 -9.31 20.62 22.38
N ARG A 97 -9.65 21.84 22.81
CA ARG A 97 -10.42 22.07 24.03
C ARG A 97 -11.80 21.42 23.99
N VAL A 98 -12.42 21.39 22.83
CA VAL A 98 -13.72 20.73 22.60
C VAL A 98 -13.42 19.37 21.96
N SER A 99 -13.07 18.39 22.79
CA SER A 99 -12.83 17.04 22.30
C SER A 99 -14.07 16.21 22.58
N HIS A 100 -14.81 15.92 21.52
CA HIS A 100 -16.00 15.08 21.54
C HIS A 100 -15.77 13.69 20.94
N TRP A 101 -14.53 13.37 20.54
CA TRP A 101 -14.18 12.09 19.93
C TRP A 101 -14.37 10.94 20.92
N ARG A 102 -15.24 10.00 20.57
CA ARG A 102 -15.63 8.86 21.40
C ARG A 102 -15.41 7.52 20.75
N TYR A 103 -15.36 7.47 19.41
CA TYR A 103 -15.26 6.25 18.63
C TYR A 103 -14.10 6.35 17.64
N ILE A 104 -13.56 5.18 17.28
CA ILE A 104 -12.60 5.03 16.19
C ILE A 104 -13.13 3.94 15.29
N THR A 105 -13.45 4.28 14.03
CA THR A 105 -13.95 3.34 13.03
C THR A 105 -12.89 3.06 11.99
N LEU A 106 -12.64 1.77 11.74
CA LEU A 106 -11.65 1.28 10.82
C LEU A 106 -12.28 0.94 9.47
N HIS A 107 -11.60 1.38 8.43
CA HIS A 107 -11.95 1.13 7.04
C HIS A 107 -10.77 0.57 6.26
N HIS A 108 -11.07 -0.06 5.14
CA HIS A 108 -10.16 -0.21 4.03
C HIS A 108 -10.69 0.58 2.81
N SER A 109 -9.79 0.93 1.90
CA SER A 109 -10.19 1.62 0.67
C SER A 109 -10.91 0.71 -0.32
N ALA A 110 -10.77 -0.62 -0.17
CA ALA A 110 -11.19 -1.65 -1.13
C ALA A 110 -10.54 -1.48 -2.52
N THR A 111 -9.45 -0.72 -2.62
CA THR A 111 -8.62 -0.50 -3.81
C THR A 111 -7.24 -1.07 -3.59
N LEU A 112 -6.49 -1.37 -4.65
CA LEU A 112 -5.10 -1.84 -4.54
C LEU A 112 -4.11 -0.70 -4.39
N GLU A 113 -4.50 0.51 -4.77
CA GLU A 113 -3.68 1.73 -4.72
C GLU A 113 -4.52 2.91 -4.21
N GLY A 114 -3.86 3.93 -3.68
CA GLY A 114 -4.51 5.14 -3.23
C GLY A 114 -3.66 5.97 -2.28
N ASN A 115 -4.17 7.17 -2.00
CA ASN A 115 -3.68 8.08 -0.97
C ASN A 115 -4.80 9.04 -0.59
N ALA A 116 -4.57 9.92 0.39
CA ALA A 116 -5.56 10.87 0.86
C ALA A 116 -6.06 11.81 -0.25
N GLU A 117 -5.17 12.29 -1.12
CA GLU A 117 -5.51 13.19 -2.23
C GLU A 117 -6.42 12.50 -3.27
N CYS A 118 -6.06 11.28 -3.66
CA CYS A 118 -6.84 10.48 -4.61
C CYS A 118 -8.26 10.23 -4.08
N PHE A 119 -8.38 9.87 -2.81
CA PHE A 119 -9.69 9.65 -2.17
C PHE A 119 -10.47 10.95 -1.98
N ASP A 120 -9.81 12.08 -1.67
CA ASP A 120 -10.47 13.39 -1.59
C ASP A 120 -11.14 13.75 -2.91
N ARG A 121 -10.42 13.61 -4.02
CA ARG A 121 -10.91 13.88 -5.37
C ARG A 121 -12.10 12.98 -5.72
N ASN A 122 -12.01 11.68 -5.41
CA ASN A 122 -13.08 10.71 -5.63
C ASN A 122 -14.34 11.03 -4.80
N HIS A 123 -14.16 11.37 -3.53
CA HIS A 123 -15.27 11.70 -2.62
C HIS A 123 -15.94 13.02 -3.02
N ARG A 124 -15.19 14.02 -3.52
CA ARG A 124 -15.77 15.24 -4.09
C ARG A 124 -16.62 14.92 -5.32
N GLY A 125 -16.15 14.08 -6.21
CA GLY A 125 -16.90 13.62 -7.37
C GLY A 125 -18.23 12.94 -7.00
N ARG A 126 -18.27 12.28 -5.84
CA ARG A 126 -19.48 11.66 -5.26
C ARG A 126 -20.31 12.62 -4.39
N ARG A 127 -20.02 13.91 -4.37
CA ARG A 127 -20.69 14.96 -3.57
C ARG A 127 -20.63 14.71 -2.05
N MET A 128 -19.56 14.05 -1.56
CA MET A 128 -19.36 13.77 -0.13
C MET A 128 -18.62 14.90 0.62
N GLY A 129 -18.45 16.07 -0.01
CA GLY A 129 -17.78 17.22 0.59
C GLY A 129 -16.25 17.08 0.70
N GLY A 130 -15.64 16.10 0.05
CA GLY A 130 -14.20 15.81 0.09
C GLY A 130 -13.87 14.56 0.91
N LEU A 131 -12.59 14.42 1.29
CA LEU A 131 -12.09 13.24 1.98
C LEU A 131 -12.95 12.89 3.20
N PHE A 132 -13.51 11.69 3.17
CA PHE A 132 -14.35 11.17 4.25
C PHE A 132 -13.54 10.84 5.51
N TYR A 133 -12.31 10.36 5.32
CA TYR A 133 -11.47 9.87 6.41
C TYR A 133 -10.71 10.99 7.12
N HIS A 134 -10.51 10.82 8.42
CA HIS A 134 -9.65 11.70 9.23
C HIS A 134 -8.18 11.37 9.01
N PHE A 135 -7.87 10.08 8.83
CA PHE A 135 -6.53 9.57 8.56
C PHE A 135 -6.58 8.52 7.45
N VAL A 136 -5.56 8.51 6.60
CA VAL A 136 -5.32 7.47 5.60
C VAL A 136 -3.94 6.87 5.87
N ILE A 137 -3.83 5.55 5.85
CA ILE A 137 -2.55 4.84 6.02
C ILE A 137 -2.19 4.18 4.69
N GLY A 138 -1.10 4.66 4.09
CA GLY A 138 -0.61 4.22 2.79
C GLY A 138 -0.09 2.78 2.77
N ASN A 139 -0.05 2.19 1.58
CA ASN A 139 0.42 0.82 1.33
C ASN A 139 1.62 0.77 0.37
N GLY A 140 2.38 1.85 0.23
CA GLY A 140 3.55 1.90 -0.64
C GLY A 140 3.26 2.16 -2.12
N THR A 141 2.00 2.46 -2.50
CA THR A 141 1.63 2.71 -3.90
C THR A 141 1.67 4.19 -4.28
N LEU A 142 0.76 5.01 -3.76
CA LEU A 142 0.70 6.46 -3.99
C LEU A 142 1.12 7.28 -2.77
N SER A 143 1.38 6.64 -1.65
CA SER A 143 2.04 7.16 -0.45
C SER A 143 2.86 6.02 0.17
N GLY A 144 3.77 6.34 1.09
CA GLY A 144 4.65 5.34 1.71
C GLY A 144 3.90 4.23 2.42
N ASP A 145 4.47 3.01 2.48
CA ASP A 145 3.89 1.91 3.25
C ASP A 145 3.92 2.23 4.74
N GLY A 146 2.74 2.29 5.37
CA GLY A 146 2.58 2.74 6.74
C GLY A 146 2.64 4.26 6.94
N GLU A 147 2.76 5.05 5.88
CA GLU A 147 2.66 6.52 5.97
C GLU A 147 1.27 6.94 6.42
N ILE A 148 1.22 7.80 7.45
CA ILE A 148 -0.04 8.34 7.98
C ILE A 148 -0.30 9.70 7.37
N GLU A 149 -1.29 9.79 6.52
CA GLU A 149 -1.77 11.03 5.91
C GLU A 149 -2.93 11.61 6.72
N VAL A 150 -2.81 12.89 7.07
CA VAL A 150 -3.82 13.60 7.86
C VAL A 150 -4.83 14.28 6.95
N GLY A 151 -6.08 13.86 7.04
CA GLY A 151 -7.18 14.44 6.29
C GLY A 151 -7.55 15.86 6.75
N TRP A 152 -8.17 16.61 5.85
CA TRP A 152 -8.60 17.97 6.14
C TRP A 152 -9.64 18.04 7.27
N ARG A 153 -10.50 17.01 7.40
CA ARG A 153 -11.50 16.93 8.49
C ARG A 153 -10.83 16.88 9.85
N TRP A 154 -9.74 16.10 9.98
CA TRP A 154 -8.97 16.09 11.22
C TRP A 154 -8.39 17.44 11.55
N ARG A 155 -7.78 18.11 10.57
CA ARG A 155 -7.19 19.47 10.77
C ARG A 155 -8.22 20.51 11.19
N LYS A 156 -9.46 20.38 10.71
CA LYS A 156 -10.58 21.25 11.06
C LYS A 156 -11.42 20.76 12.23
N GLN A 157 -11.15 19.55 12.74
CA GLN A 157 -11.95 18.88 13.76
C GLN A 157 -13.42 18.72 13.35
N GLU A 158 -13.65 18.41 12.09
CA GLU A 158 -14.97 18.18 11.51
C GLU A 158 -15.29 16.69 11.48
N GLU A 159 -16.47 16.35 11.93
CA GLU A 159 -17.03 15.01 11.81
C GLU A 159 -17.27 14.63 10.34
N ALA A 160 -17.25 13.34 10.04
CA ALA A 160 -17.63 12.85 8.74
C ALA A 160 -19.16 12.69 8.65
N ASN A 161 -19.68 11.48 8.82
CA ASN A 161 -21.12 11.19 8.77
C ASN A 161 -21.68 10.68 10.10
N ARG A 162 -20.84 10.63 11.13
CA ARG A 162 -21.20 10.14 12.46
C ARG A 162 -20.63 11.05 13.51
N PRO A 163 -21.41 11.39 14.53
CA PRO A 163 -20.96 12.22 15.62
C PRO A 163 -19.86 11.50 16.43
N ALA A 164 -18.86 12.26 16.81
CA ALA A 164 -17.79 11.83 17.70
C ALA A 164 -16.97 10.61 17.21
N ASP A 165 -16.88 10.36 15.90
CA ASP A 165 -16.30 9.14 15.32
C ASP A 165 -15.12 9.44 14.39
N ILE A 166 -13.91 9.06 14.83
CA ILE A 166 -12.68 9.19 14.06
C ILE A 166 -12.65 8.09 12.99
N GLN A 167 -12.55 8.47 11.72
CA GLN A 167 -12.52 7.56 10.58
C GLN A 167 -11.07 7.33 10.13
N ILE A 168 -10.58 6.10 10.21
CA ILE A 168 -9.24 5.70 9.75
C ILE A 168 -9.37 4.72 8.60
N CYS A 169 -8.74 5.02 7.45
CA CYS A 169 -8.73 4.17 6.29
C CYS A 169 -7.31 3.62 6.03
N LEU A 170 -7.18 2.32 5.86
CA LEU A 170 -5.98 1.70 5.31
C LEU A 170 -6.16 1.52 3.81
N VAL A 171 -5.16 1.92 3.03
CA VAL A 171 -5.15 1.65 1.59
C VAL A 171 -4.95 0.16 1.36
N GLY A 172 -5.88 -0.46 0.65
CA GLY A 172 -5.84 -1.90 0.38
C GLY A 172 -7.22 -2.52 0.23
N ASN A 173 -7.27 -3.74 -0.32
CA ASN A 173 -8.46 -4.56 -0.36
C ASN A 173 -8.28 -5.82 0.51
N PHE A 174 -8.55 -5.71 1.78
CA PHE A 174 -8.34 -6.81 2.73
C PHE A 174 -9.40 -7.92 2.70
N ASN A 175 -10.18 -7.98 1.64
CA ASN A 175 -10.86 -9.21 1.23
C ASN A 175 -9.98 -10.09 0.33
N LYS A 176 -8.90 -9.51 -0.26
CA LYS A 176 -8.03 -10.17 -1.23
C LYS A 176 -6.57 -10.25 -0.78
N GLU A 177 -6.13 -9.33 0.03
CA GLU A 177 -4.76 -9.19 0.53
C GLU A 177 -4.73 -9.04 2.05
N THR A 178 -3.56 -9.04 2.64
CA THR A 178 -3.35 -8.80 4.08
C THR A 178 -2.78 -7.40 4.31
N VAL A 179 -3.00 -6.86 5.50
CA VAL A 179 -2.40 -5.60 5.94
C VAL A 179 -0.88 -5.79 6.04
N SER A 180 -0.09 -4.87 5.50
CA SER A 180 1.37 -4.90 5.64
C SER A 180 1.79 -4.69 7.10
N SER A 181 3.00 -5.13 7.45
CA SER A 181 3.54 -4.90 8.80
C SER A 181 3.69 -3.40 9.09
N ALA A 182 4.02 -2.61 8.08
CA ALA A 182 4.15 -1.16 8.17
C ALA A 182 2.81 -0.48 8.46
N GLN A 183 1.78 -0.82 7.68
CA GLN A 183 0.42 -0.31 7.91
C GLN A 183 -0.11 -0.71 9.29
N PHE A 184 0.11 -1.96 9.69
CA PHE A 184 -0.37 -2.46 10.97
C PHE A 184 0.29 -1.75 12.16
N ASP A 185 1.61 -1.56 12.12
CA ASP A 185 2.36 -0.85 13.15
C ASP A 185 1.95 0.63 13.22
N ALA A 186 1.80 1.29 12.08
CA ALA A 186 1.32 2.67 12.01
C ALA A 186 -0.11 2.81 12.60
N LEU A 187 -1.00 1.86 12.29
CA LEU A 187 -2.36 1.83 12.82
C LEU A 187 -2.38 1.67 14.34
N VAL A 188 -1.59 0.74 14.89
CA VAL A 188 -1.49 0.52 16.34
C VAL A 188 -1.03 1.81 17.03
N LYS A 189 0.02 2.45 16.53
CA LYS A 189 0.54 3.69 17.11
C LYS A 189 -0.43 4.85 16.99
N LEU A 190 -1.09 5.01 15.84
CA LEU A 190 -2.10 6.06 15.64
C LEU A 190 -3.27 5.90 16.64
N ILE A 191 -3.81 4.69 16.73
CA ILE A 191 -4.93 4.43 17.65
C ILE A 191 -4.49 4.61 19.11
N SER A 192 -3.30 4.16 19.49
CA SER A 192 -2.78 4.33 20.86
C SER A 192 -2.70 5.82 21.24
N VAL A 193 -2.16 6.66 20.33
CA VAL A 193 -2.06 8.11 20.55
C VAL A 193 -3.45 8.75 20.64
N LEU A 194 -4.36 8.42 19.72
CA LEU A 194 -5.72 8.95 19.73
C LEU A 194 -6.49 8.56 21.00
N ARG A 195 -6.36 7.31 21.42
CA ARG A 195 -7.00 6.83 22.65
C ARG A 195 -6.49 7.55 23.88
N GLU A 196 -5.18 7.68 24.02
CA GLU A 196 -4.56 8.41 25.13
C GLU A 196 -5.01 9.87 25.16
N GLN A 197 -5.00 10.54 24.01
CA GLN A 197 -5.29 11.96 23.91
C GLN A 197 -6.77 12.31 24.15
N TYR A 198 -7.68 11.45 23.67
CA TYR A 198 -9.13 11.71 23.71
C TYR A 198 -9.90 10.77 24.65
N ASN A 199 -9.21 9.93 25.41
CA ASN A 199 -9.80 8.97 26.32
C ASN A 199 -10.80 8.02 25.64
N VAL A 200 -10.52 7.58 24.41
CA VAL A 200 -11.38 6.66 23.68
C VAL A 200 -11.22 5.25 24.27
N PRO A 201 -12.27 4.66 24.86
CA PRO A 201 -12.17 3.33 25.46
C PRO A 201 -12.01 2.25 24.39
N MET A 202 -11.34 1.15 24.74
CA MET A 202 -11.06 0.04 23.82
C MET A 202 -12.31 -0.50 23.11
N ARG A 203 -13.42 -0.62 23.84
CA ARG A 203 -14.72 -1.09 23.30
C ARG A 203 -15.32 -0.18 22.21
N ASN A 204 -14.80 1.03 22.09
CA ASN A 204 -15.26 2.01 21.09
C ASN A 204 -14.39 2.02 19.82
N ILE A 205 -13.40 1.13 19.72
CA ILE A 205 -12.70 0.83 18.48
C ILE A 205 -13.51 -0.24 17.77
N ARG A 206 -13.88 0.01 16.50
CA ARG A 206 -14.80 -0.87 15.78
C ARG A 206 -14.47 -0.94 14.29
N LYS A 207 -14.87 -2.02 13.66
CA LYS A 207 -14.87 -2.17 12.20
C LYS A 207 -16.09 -1.47 11.60
N HIS A 208 -15.98 -0.98 10.38
CA HIS A 208 -17.12 -0.37 9.69
C HIS A 208 -18.31 -1.35 9.58
N LYS A 209 -18.06 -2.63 9.33
CA LYS A 209 -19.10 -3.65 9.22
C LYS A 209 -19.87 -3.91 10.53
N ASP A 210 -19.27 -3.61 11.68
CA ASP A 210 -19.90 -3.86 12.98
C ASP A 210 -20.89 -2.72 13.37
N ILE A 211 -21.04 -1.73 12.52
CA ILE A 211 -21.91 -0.59 12.77
C ILE A 211 -23.33 -0.94 12.33
N GLU A 212 -24.29 -0.78 13.23
CA GLU A 212 -25.70 -1.04 12.97
C GLU A 212 -26.22 -0.36 11.69
N GLY A 213 -26.96 -1.09 10.88
CA GLY A 213 -27.51 -0.62 9.61
C GLY A 213 -26.50 -0.57 8.47
N LYS A 214 -25.27 -1.12 8.63
CA LYS A 214 -24.29 -1.21 7.55
C LYS A 214 -24.23 -2.62 6.96
N ILE A 215 -24.33 -2.68 5.64
CA ILE A 215 -24.15 -3.90 4.84
C ILE A 215 -22.81 -3.71 4.12
N THR A 216 -21.71 -4.19 4.72
CA THR A 216 -20.36 -4.07 4.17
C THR A 216 -19.42 -5.08 4.81
N GLU A 217 -18.39 -5.52 4.09
CA GLU A 217 -17.29 -6.35 4.61
C GLU A 217 -16.11 -5.52 5.16
N CYS A 218 -16.21 -4.19 5.08
CA CYS A 218 -15.16 -3.27 5.51
C CYS A 218 -14.83 -3.42 7.01
N PRO A 219 -13.55 -3.55 7.39
CA PRO A 219 -12.32 -3.35 6.63
C PRO A 219 -11.81 -4.58 5.88
N GLY A 220 -12.58 -5.62 5.66
CA GLY A 220 -12.22 -6.82 4.93
C GLY A 220 -12.02 -8.05 5.81
N ALA A 221 -12.23 -9.23 5.21
CA ALA A 221 -12.18 -10.51 5.92
C ALA A 221 -10.77 -10.86 6.45
N ASN A 222 -9.72 -10.43 5.73
CA ASN A 222 -8.33 -10.70 6.11
C ASN A 222 -7.76 -9.65 7.09
N PHE A 223 -8.56 -8.67 7.52
CA PHE A 223 -8.14 -7.73 8.55
C PHE A 223 -8.21 -8.36 9.94
N SER A 224 -7.08 -8.58 10.57
CA SER A 224 -7.00 -9.21 11.90
C SER A 224 -7.31 -8.21 13.02
N PHE A 225 -8.59 -8.00 13.31
CA PHE A 225 -9.05 -7.09 14.35
C PHE A 225 -8.64 -7.55 15.76
N ASP A 226 -8.68 -8.85 16.02
CA ASP A 226 -8.30 -9.41 17.34
C ASP A 226 -6.80 -9.19 17.62
N ARG A 227 -5.95 -9.34 16.61
CA ARG A 227 -4.53 -8.99 16.72
C ARG A 227 -4.34 -7.50 17.05
N LEU A 228 -5.11 -6.61 16.39
CA LEU A 228 -5.05 -5.18 16.68
C LEU A 228 -5.41 -4.90 18.16
N ILE A 229 -6.51 -5.46 18.64
CA ILE A 229 -6.93 -5.27 20.04
C ILE A 229 -5.88 -5.84 21.02
N ALA A 230 -5.27 -6.98 20.69
CA ALA A 230 -4.21 -7.57 21.51
C ALA A 230 -2.97 -6.65 21.60
N GLU A 231 -2.52 -6.06 20.47
CA GLU A 231 -1.39 -5.13 20.48
C GLU A 231 -1.71 -3.81 21.21
N LEU A 232 -2.92 -3.28 21.04
CA LEU A 232 -3.36 -2.07 21.75
C LEU A 232 -3.46 -2.24 23.27
N ARG A 233 -3.59 -3.47 23.78
CA ARG A 233 -3.56 -3.76 25.22
C ARG A 233 -2.16 -3.73 25.82
N LYS A 234 -1.12 -3.89 24.97
CA LYS A 234 0.29 -3.86 25.38
C LYS A 234 0.88 -2.45 25.36
N SER A 235 0.25 -1.52 24.61
CA SER A 235 0.69 -0.13 24.39
C SER A 235 0.02 0.81 25.40
#